data_fad562cdd82d60db4b017395ea030b30
#
_entry.id   fad562cdd82d60db4b017395ea030b30
#
_cell.length_a   1.000
_cell.length_b   1.000
_cell.length_c   1.000
_cell.angle_alpha   90.00
_cell.angle_beta   90.00
_cell.angle_gamma   90.00
#
_symmetry.space_group_name_H-M   'P 1'
#
loop_
_entity.id
_entity.type
_entity.pdbx_description
1 polymer ?
#
loop_
_entity_poly.entity_id
_entity_poly.type
_entity_poly.pdbx_seq_one_letter_code
_entity_poly.pdbx_strand_id
1 'polypeptide(L)'
;MDVRKTNGTIEEFDLEKLKKGIRCTYRSTGQKCPEEVVVSITDNLYIYNGMTSQEIRRQVVNSLMSINKKAALEYIQKFDDGKDLRKKRDFIRDYIKASNAATGSKFDANANVTRKNIVTLGQELYKENNIKQNRYIMQDKIKALYGANLAEQYVHDLESHILYKHDESGTPGYPYCVAITMYPFLVSGLRELGGVSIAPTDLKSFCGEFINLVYSVSSQFMGAVATPEFLMYLDYFIRKDYGDDYLNRLDEIVENNRKQRTLLKVIDNCFQQVVHSMNMPAGNRGYQTVFWNIGYFDKPYFEGVFGDFRFPDGTAPKWETLDWLQ
;
A
#
# COMPACT_ATOMS: atom_id res chain seq x y z
N MET A 1 -27.26 -17.53 -34.46
CA MET A 1 -26.03 -16.76 -34.76
C MET A 1 -25.16 -16.76 -33.52
N ASP A 2 -23.90 -17.12 -33.70
CA ASP A 2 -22.97 -17.21 -32.57
C ASP A 2 -22.21 -15.90 -32.39
N VAL A 3 -22.07 -15.51 -31.14
CA VAL A 3 -21.39 -14.29 -30.73
C VAL A 3 -20.23 -14.64 -29.79
N ARG A 4 -19.06 -14.06 -30.04
CA ARG A 4 -17.88 -14.23 -29.21
C ARG A 4 -17.91 -13.25 -28.03
N LYS A 5 -17.86 -13.78 -26.82
CA LYS A 5 -17.76 -12.96 -25.59
C LYS A 5 -16.34 -12.44 -25.36
N THR A 6 -16.20 -11.43 -24.51
CA THR A 6 -14.90 -10.86 -24.12
C THR A 6 -13.96 -11.84 -23.44
N ASN A 7 -14.48 -12.95 -22.87
CA ASN A 7 -13.69 -14.03 -22.28
C ASN A 7 -13.32 -15.14 -23.30
N GLY A 8 -13.65 -14.93 -24.60
CA GLY A 8 -13.39 -15.89 -25.67
C GLY A 8 -14.44 -16.97 -25.85
N THR A 9 -15.43 -17.10 -24.97
CA THR A 9 -16.51 -18.08 -25.14
C THR A 9 -17.43 -17.69 -26.29
N ILE A 10 -18.00 -18.71 -26.96
CA ILE A 10 -18.96 -18.54 -28.03
C ILE A 10 -20.35 -18.90 -27.48
N GLU A 11 -21.31 -18.04 -27.66
CA GLU A 11 -22.70 -18.24 -27.23
C GLU A 11 -23.65 -17.81 -28.36
N GLU A 12 -24.82 -18.43 -28.41
CA GLU A 12 -25.88 -17.99 -29.31
C GLU A 12 -26.32 -16.56 -28.94
N PHE A 13 -26.55 -15.74 -29.98
CA PHE A 13 -27.03 -14.35 -29.79
C PHE A 13 -28.47 -14.32 -29.33
N ASP A 14 -28.69 -13.73 -28.15
CA ASP A 14 -30.00 -13.56 -27.54
C ASP A 14 -30.48 -12.10 -27.69
N LEU A 15 -31.41 -11.88 -28.67
CA LEU A 15 -31.98 -10.58 -28.96
C LEU A 15 -32.85 -10.06 -27.82
N GLU A 16 -33.57 -10.92 -27.10
CA GLU A 16 -34.44 -10.48 -26.00
C GLU A 16 -33.59 -10.04 -24.78
N LYS A 17 -32.46 -10.66 -24.58
CA LYS A 17 -31.50 -10.21 -23.58
C LYS A 17 -30.97 -8.81 -23.90
N LEU A 18 -30.71 -8.53 -25.16
CA LEU A 18 -30.27 -7.20 -25.59
C LEU A 18 -31.39 -6.15 -25.41
N LYS A 19 -32.59 -6.44 -25.85
CA LYS A 19 -33.79 -5.56 -25.67
C LYS A 19 -34.03 -5.28 -24.19
N LYS A 20 -33.93 -6.30 -23.33
CA LYS A 20 -34.03 -6.17 -21.88
C LYS A 20 -32.94 -5.23 -21.33
N GLY A 21 -31.71 -5.33 -21.85
CA GLY A 21 -30.60 -4.44 -21.48
C GLY A 21 -30.92 -2.97 -21.77
N ILE A 22 -31.43 -2.67 -22.97
CA ILE A 22 -31.82 -1.32 -23.40
C ILE A 22 -32.95 -0.77 -22.50
N ARG A 23 -34.02 -1.56 -22.29
CA ARG A 23 -35.14 -1.15 -21.41
C ARG A 23 -34.67 -0.89 -19.96
N CYS A 24 -33.78 -1.73 -19.42
CA CYS A 24 -33.23 -1.55 -18.08
C CYS A 24 -32.38 -0.27 -17.97
N THR A 25 -31.70 0.12 -19.01
CA THR A 25 -30.94 1.36 -19.06
C THR A 25 -31.82 2.60 -18.93
N TYR A 26 -32.89 2.66 -19.71
CA TYR A 26 -33.89 3.74 -19.61
C TYR A 26 -34.51 3.82 -18.21
N ARG A 27 -34.85 2.67 -17.61
CA ARG A 27 -35.41 2.63 -16.26
C ARG A 27 -34.44 3.22 -15.21
N SER A 28 -33.13 2.99 -15.36
CA SER A 28 -32.14 3.57 -14.46
C SER A 28 -31.98 5.07 -14.58
N THR A 29 -32.30 5.64 -15.75
CA THR A 29 -32.34 7.10 -15.92
C THR A 29 -33.63 7.76 -15.38
N GLY A 30 -34.54 6.97 -14.82
CA GLY A 30 -35.86 7.43 -14.38
C GLY A 30 -36.86 7.63 -15.53
N GLN A 31 -36.53 7.18 -16.75
CA GLN A 31 -37.37 7.36 -17.94
C GLN A 31 -38.02 6.02 -18.35
N LYS A 32 -39.22 6.11 -18.92
CA LYS A 32 -39.84 4.97 -19.57
C LYS A 32 -39.20 4.80 -20.94
N CYS A 33 -38.73 3.61 -21.27
CA CYS A 33 -38.21 3.32 -22.60
C CYS A 33 -39.36 3.22 -23.61
N PRO A 34 -39.44 4.06 -24.67
CA PRO A 34 -40.39 3.85 -25.75
C PRO A 34 -40.05 2.56 -26.50
N GLU A 35 -41.05 1.73 -26.76
CA GLU A 35 -40.83 0.45 -27.46
C GLU A 35 -40.29 0.66 -28.88
N GLU A 36 -40.71 1.75 -29.52
CA GLU A 36 -40.22 2.17 -30.84
C GLU A 36 -38.69 2.37 -30.86
N VAL A 37 -38.10 2.88 -29.76
CA VAL A 37 -36.64 3.04 -29.61
C VAL A 37 -35.98 1.69 -29.56
N VAL A 38 -36.54 0.74 -28.80
CA VAL A 38 -35.97 -0.61 -28.69
C VAL A 38 -35.96 -1.30 -30.05
N VAL A 39 -37.11 -1.24 -30.75
CA VAL A 39 -37.28 -1.79 -32.10
C VAL A 39 -36.32 -1.11 -33.08
N SER A 40 -36.31 0.23 -33.12
CA SER A 40 -35.41 0.99 -34.01
C SER A 40 -33.91 0.62 -33.79
N ILE A 41 -33.47 0.45 -32.56
CA ILE A 41 -32.07 0.07 -32.28
C ILE A 41 -31.81 -1.37 -32.74
N THR A 42 -32.74 -2.30 -32.46
CA THR A 42 -32.52 -3.72 -32.77
C THR A 42 -32.60 -4.02 -34.25
N ASP A 43 -33.50 -3.34 -35.00
CA ASP A 43 -33.67 -3.53 -36.42
C ASP A 43 -32.50 -2.94 -37.25
N ASN A 44 -31.80 -1.96 -36.69
CA ASN A 44 -30.65 -1.33 -37.33
C ASN A 44 -29.31 -2.01 -36.93
N LEU A 45 -29.32 -3.10 -36.14
CA LEU A 45 -28.12 -3.81 -35.81
C LEU A 45 -27.64 -4.72 -36.96
N TYR A 46 -26.43 -4.53 -37.36
CA TYR A 46 -25.75 -5.45 -38.27
C TYR A 46 -25.04 -6.53 -37.49
N ILE A 47 -25.56 -7.75 -37.51
CA ILE A 47 -24.99 -8.90 -36.76
C ILE A 47 -24.62 -10.00 -37.73
N TYR A 48 -23.39 -10.50 -37.59
CA TYR A 48 -22.87 -11.64 -38.36
C TYR A 48 -22.32 -12.71 -37.44
N ASN A 49 -22.18 -13.92 -37.95
CA ASN A 49 -21.71 -15.05 -37.18
C ASN A 49 -20.23 -14.87 -36.74
N GLY A 50 -19.95 -15.03 -35.46
CA GLY A 50 -18.62 -14.80 -34.89
C GLY A 50 -18.32 -13.35 -34.49
N MET A 51 -19.26 -12.42 -34.65
CA MET A 51 -19.16 -11.04 -34.18
C MET A 51 -18.94 -11.00 -32.68
N THR A 52 -18.15 -10.03 -32.23
CA THR A 52 -17.89 -9.89 -30.79
C THR A 52 -19.02 -9.16 -30.07
N SER A 53 -19.27 -9.54 -28.83
CA SER A 53 -20.25 -8.81 -27.98
C SER A 53 -19.90 -7.33 -27.78
N GLN A 54 -18.62 -6.97 -28.00
CA GLN A 54 -18.13 -5.60 -27.91
C GLN A 54 -18.51 -4.77 -29.14
N GLU A 55 -18.49 -5.38 -30.32
CA GLU A 55 -18.94 -4.73 -31.58
C GLU A 55 -20.46 -4.48 -31.57
N ILE A 56 -21.23 -5.48 -31.11
CA ILE A 56 -22.68 -5.31 -30.91
C ILE A 56 -22.97 -4.16 -29.96
N ARG A 57 -22.27 -4.14 -28.81
CA ARG A 57 -22.39 -3.07 -27.83
C ARG A 57 -22.09 -1.69 -28.43
N ARG A 58 -21.03 -1.57 -29.24
CA ARG A 58 -20.67 -0.31 -29.91
C ARG A 58 -21.78 0.21 -30.78
N GLN A 59 -22.43 -0.68 -31.54
CA GLN A 59 -23.59 -0.29 -32.38
C GLN A 59 -24.75 0.21 -31.51
N VAL A 60 -25.10 -0.49 -30.44
CA VAL A 60 -26.15 -0.07 -29.49
C VAL A 60 -25.82 1.28 -28.85
N VAL A 61 -24.59 1.49 -28.43
CA VAL A 61 -24.15 2.78 -27.85
C VAL A 61 -24.28 3.91 -28.87
N ASN A 62 -23.84 3.72 -30.11
CA ASN A 62 -23.91 4.72 -31.15
C ASN A 62 -25.38 5.07 -31.44
N SER A 63 -26.25 4.08 -31.53
CA SER A 63 -27.69 4.32 -31.71
C SER A 63 -28.35 5.06 -30.53
N LEU A 64 -27.98 4.65 -29.29
CA LEU A 64 -28.46 5.35 -28.09
C LEU A 64 -27.92 6.78 -28.01
N MET A 65 -26.65 7.02 -28.39
CA MET A 65 -26.07 8.38 -28.38
C MET A 65 -26.83 9.37 -29.30
N SER A 66 -27.33 8.89 -30.43
CA SER A 66 -28.14 9.72 -31.35
C SER A 66 -29.56 9.96 -30.86
N ILE A 67 -30.13 9.06 -30.04
CA ILE A 67 -31.51 9.11 -29.57
C ILE A 67 -31.61 9.74 -28.17
N ASN A 68 -30.81 9.26 -27.24
CA ASN A 68 -30.83 9.67 -25.84
C ASN A 68 -29.44 9.51 -25.21
N LYS A 69 -28.69 10.60 -25.17
CA LYS A 69 -27.34 10.64 -24.66
C LYS A 69 -27.22 10.15 -23.18
N LYS A 70 -28.22 10.47 -22.34
CA LYS A 70 -28.27 10.03 -20.95
C LYS A 70 -28.39 8.51 -20.83
N ALA A 71 -29.27 7.91 -21.64
CA ALA A 71 -29.43 6.46 -21.73
C ALA A 71 -28.17 5.78 -22.29
N ALA A 72 -27.47 6.39 -23.25
CA ALA A 72 -26.21 5.87 -23.78
C ALA A 72 -25.11 5.82 -22.73
N LEU A 73 -24.93 6.89 -21.96
CA LEU A 73 -23.94 6.94 -20.87
C LEU A 73 -24.24 5.89 -19.77
N GLU A 74 -25.50 5.77 -19.39
CA GLU A 74 -25.93 4.75 -18.42
C GLU A 74 -25.71 3.31 -18.94
N TYR A 75 -25.93 3.07 -20.24
CA TYR A 75 -25.65 1.77 -20.84
C TYR A 75 -24.17 1.42 -20.81
N ILE A 76 -23.29 2.41 -21.08
CA ILE A 76 -21.85 2.24 -20.99
C ILE A 76 -21.45 1.90 -19.55
N GLN A 77 -21.90 2.70 -18.59
CA GLN A 77 -21.54 2.54 -17.18
C GLN A 77 -21.98 1.18 -16.62
N LYS A 78 -23.23 0.78 -16.84
CA LYS A 78 -23.71 -0.54 -16.40
C LYS A 78 -22.91 -1.71 -16.94
N PHE A 79 -22.44 -1.58 -18.16
CA PHE A 79 -21.64 -2.65 -18.76
C PHE A 79 -20.24 -2.72 -18.16
N ASP A 80 -19.64 -1.56 -17.87
CA ASP A 80 -18.31 -1.48 -17.27
C ASP A 80 -18.34 -1.89 -15.81
N ASP A 81 -19.34 -1.41 -15.05
CA ASP A 81 -19.58 -1.85 -13.66
C ASP A 81 -19.83 -3.36 -13.58
N GLY A 82 -20.66 -3.91 -14.48
CA GLY A 82 -20.90 -5.34 -14.52
C GLY A 82 -19.67 -6.18 -14.90
N LYS A 83 -18.76 -5.63 -15.71
CA LYS A 83 -17.49 -6.28 -16.05
C LYS A 83 -16.54 -6.27 -14.86
N ASP A 84 -16.43 -5.14 -14.19
CA ASP A 84 -15.61 -4.98 -12.99
C ASP A 84 -16.08 -5.88 -11.85
N LEU A 85 -17.39 -5.89 -11.55
CA LEU A 85 -17.97 -6.77 -10.55
C LEU A 85 -17.75 -8.26 -10.86
N ARG A 86 -17.81 -8.67 -12.14
CA ARG A 86 -17.53 -10.06 -12.51
C ARG A 86 -16.05 -10.41 -12.30
N LYS A 87 -15.14 -9.53 -12.69
CA LYS A 87 -13.69 -9.71 -12.45
C LYS A 87 -13.42 -9.87 -10.95
N LYS A 88 -13.96 -8.97 -10.12
CA LYS A 88 -13.82 -9.02 -8.66
C LYS A 88 -14.41 -10.30 -8.07
N ARG A 89 -15.61 -10.71 -8.51
CA ARG A 89 -16.23 -11.98 -8.11
C ARG A 89 -15.36 -13.19 -8.47
N ASP A 90 -14.85 -13.23 -9.69
CA ASP A 90 -14.03 -14.34 -10.16
C ASP A 90 -12.69 -14.39 -9.40
N PHE A 91 -12.07 -13.23 -9.16
CA PHE A 91 -10.89 -13.12 -8.32
C PHE A 91 -11.14 -13.62 -6.88
N ILE A 92 -12.25 -13.20 -6.24
CA ILE A 92 -12.63 -13.65 -4.89
C ILE A 92 -12.82 -15.18 -4.87
N ARG A 93 -13.54 -15.72 -5.87
CA ARG A 93 -13.78 -17.16 -5.97
C ARG A 93 -12.46 -17.94 -6.08
N ASP A 94 -11.54 -17.48 -6.92
CA ASP A 94 -10.26 -18.11 -7.14
C ASP A 94 -9.36 -17.97 -5.91
N TYR A 95 -9.42 -16.82 -5.23
CA TYR A 95 -8.77 -16.61 -3.94
C TYR A 95 -9.26 -17.59 -2.87
N ILE A 96 -10.59 -17.78 -2.75
CA ILE A 96 -11.17 -18.71 -1.77
C ILE A 96 -10.74 -20.16 -2.07
N LYS A 97 -10.76 -20.57 -3.35
CA LYS A 97 -10.40 -21.92 -3.79
C LYS A 97 -8.91 -22.23 -3.65
N ALA A 98 -8.06 -21.22 -3.68
CA ALA A 98 -6.62 -21.44 -3.58
C ALA A 98 -6.23 -21.95 -2.20
N SER A 99 -5.29 -22.89 -2.17
CA SER A 99 -4.70 -23.42 -0.95
C SER A 99 -4.11 -22.31 -0.08
N ASN A 100 -4.16 -22.44 1.24
CA ASN A 100 -3.51 -21.52 2.17
C ASN A 100 -1.97 -21.52 2.01
N ALA A 101 -1.41 -22.55 1.39
CA ALA A 101 0.00 -22.62 1.03
C ALA A 101 0.34 -21.90 -0.28
N ALA A 102 -0.65 -21.38 -1.01
CA ALA A 102 -0.38 -20.58 -2.20
C ALA A 102 0.41 -19.34 -1.82
N THR A 103 1.46 -19.06 -2.59
CA THR A 103 2.30 -17.87 -2.38
C THR A 103 1.50 -16.60 -2.63
N GLY A 104 1.78 -15.55 -1.87
CA GLY A 104 1.15 -14.25 -2.04
C GLY A 104 1.28 -13.72 -3.47
N SER A 105 2.41 -13.97 -4.14
CA SER A 105 2.70 -13.56 -5.52
C SER A 105 1.69 -14.03 -6.57
N LYS A 106 0.88 -15.05 -6.27
CA LYS A 106 -0.23 -15.46 -7.13
C LYS A 106 -1.39 -14.46 -7.13
N PHE A 107 -1.56 -13.73 -6.02
CA PHE A 107 -2.69 -12.83 -5.79
C PHE A 107 -2.26 -11.37 -5.62
N ASP A 108 -0.99 -11.15 -5.33
CA ASP A 108 -0.39 -9.85 -5.14
C ASP A 108 1.00 -9.85 -5.82
N ALA A 109 1.25 -8.88 -6.67
CA ALA A 109 2.53 -8.73 -7.36
C ALA A 109 3.67 -8.30 -6.43
N ASN A 110 3.37 -7.89 -5.18
CA ASN A 110 4.37 -7.47 -4.22
C ASN A 110 5.21 -8.66 -3.74
N ALA A 111 6.52 -8.63 -4.02
CA ALA A 111 7.48 -9.69 -3.67
C ALA A 111 7.60 -9.94 -2.16
N ASN A 112 7.20 -8.97 -1.32
CA ASN A 112 7.23 -9.11 0.15
C ASN A 112 6.02 -9.85 0.72
N VAL A 113 5.00 -10.11 -0.09
CA VAL A 113 3.83 -10.89 0.31
C VAL A 113 4.07 -12.36 -0.03
N THR A 114 4.39 -13.15 0.98
CA THR A 114 4.78 -14.57 0.80
C THR A 114 3.63 -15.56 0.92
N ARG A 115 2.50 -15.15 1.48
CA ARG A 115 1.35 -16.04 1.72
C ARG A 115 0.04 -15.34 1.43
N LYS A 116 -0.97 -16.14 1.06
CA LYS A 116 -2.36 -15.72 0.95
C LYS A 116 -2.87 -15.17 2.29
N ASN A 117 -3.46 -13.98 2.28
CA ASN A 117 -4.07 -13.35 3.45
C ASN A 117 -5.21 -12.41 3.06
N ILE A 118 -6.06 -12.05 4.03
CA ILE A 118 -7.26 -11.24 3.79
C ILE A 118 -6.93 -9.79 3.40
N VAL A 119 -5.79 -9.27 3.86
CA VAL A 119 -5.38 -7.88 3.55
C VAL A 119 -4.98 -7.77 2.10
N THR A 120 -4.24 -8.76 1.56
CA THR A 120 -3.93 -8.87 0.13
C THR A 120 -5.20 -8.89 -0.71
N LEU A 121 -6.21 -9.67 -0.30
CA LEU A 121 -7.50 -9.68 -0.99
C LEU A 121 -8.12 -8.28 -1.05
N GLY A 122 -8.12 -7.56 0.06
CA GLY A 122 -8.63 -6.19 0.13
C GLY A 122 -7.88 -5.25 -0.80
N GLN A 123 -6.55 -5.28 -0.76
CA GLN A 123 -5.70 -4.43 -1.62
C GLN A 123 -5.96 -4.68 -3.11
N GLU A 124 -5.98 -5.92 -3.54
CA GLU A 124 -6.23 -6.27 -4.95
C GLU A 124 -7.63 -5.87 -5.43
N LEU A 125 -8.65 -5.95 -4.57
CA LEU A 125 -10.01 -5.51 -4.91
C LEU A 125 -10.12 -4.00 -5.17
N TYR A 126 -9.31 -3.19 -4.50
CA TYR A 126 -9.31 -1.73 -4.63
C TYR A 126 -8.25 -1.18 -5.58
N LYS A 127 -7.30 -1.99 -6.02
CA LYS A 127 -6.13 -1.60 -6.83
C LYS A 127 -6.49 -0.74 -8.05
N GLU A 128 -7.38 -1.21 -8.92
CA GLU A 128 -7.77 -0.48 -10.14
C GLU A 128 -8.44 0.87 -9.81
N ASN A 129 -9.22 0.93 -8.74
CA ASN A 129 -9.87 2.16 -8.30
C ASN A 129 -8.85 3.18 -7.76
N ASN A 130 -7.89 2.73 -6.98
CA ASN A 130 -6.83 3.57 -6.44
C ASN A 130 -5.96 4.16 -7.57
N ILE A 131 -5.61 3.35 -8.57
CA ILE A 131 -4.87 3.82 -9.76
C ILE A 131 -5.64 4.95 -10.46
N LYS A 132 -6.93 4.77 -10.73
CA LYS A 132 -7.76 5.79 -11.38
C LYS A 132 -7.82 7.09 -10.56
N GLN A 133 -8.01 6.97 -9.25
CA GLN A 133 -8.05 8.14 -8.36
C GLN A 133 -6.70 8.86 -8.29
N ASN A 134 -5.60 8.12 -8.18
CA ASN A 134 -4.25 8.70 -8.18
C ASN A 134 -3.97 9.46 -9.49
N ARG A 135 -4.31 8.89 -10.64
CA ARG A 135 -4.15 9.54 -11.95
C ARG A 135 -5.00 10.81 -12.06
N TYR A 136 -6.24 10.73 -11.64
CA TYR A 136 -7.14 11.90 -11.65
C TYR A 136 -6.60 13.05 -10.79
N ILE A 137 -6.20 12.77 -9.55
CA ILE A 137 -5.63 13.76 -8.63
C ILE A 137 -4.36 14.40 -9.22
N MET A 138 -3.47 13.58 -9.78
CA MET A 138 -2.22 14.07 -10.38
C MET A 138 -2.48 14.87 -11.66
N GLN A 139 -3.40 14.41 -12.51
CA GLN A 139 -3.79 15.13 -13.71
C GLN A 139 -4.35 16.52 -13.37
N ASP A 140 -5.23 16.61 -12.37
CA ASP A 140 -5.79 17.89 -11.92
C ASP A 140 -4.71 18.83 -11.39
N LYS A 141 -3.77 18.31 -10.59
CA LYS A 141 -2.63 19.07 -10.09
C LYS A 141 -1.71 19.57 -11.21
N ILE A 142 -1.36 18.71 -12.16
CA ILE A 142 -0.51 19.07 -13.31
C ILE A 142 -1.22 20.11 -14.16
N LYS A 143 -2.52 19.95 -14.38
CA LYS A 143 -3.34 20.92 -15.12
C LYS A 143 -3.32 22.31 -14.46
N ALA A 144 -3.45 22.35 -13.15
CA ALA A 144 -3.42 23.62 -12.40
C ALA A 144 -2.06 24.32 -12.45
N LEU A 145 -0.95 23.55 -12.45
CA LEU A 145 0.41 24.10 -12.40
C LEU A 145 1.01 24.35 -13.78
N TYR A 146 0.70 23.52 -14.78
CA TYR A 146 1.41 23.47 -16.06
C TYR A 146 0.49 23.49 -17.28
N GLY A 147 -0.83 23.50 -17.09
CA GLY A 147 -1.83 23.54 -18.15
C GLY A 147 -2.33 22.18 -18.63
N ALA A 148 -3.42 22.24 -19.43
CA ALA A 148 -4.17 21.04 -19.84
C ALA A 148 -3.34 20.09 -20.72
N ASN A 149 -2.56 20.62 -21.66
CA ASN A 149 -1.81 19.79 -22.60
C ASN A 149 -0.80 18.88 -21.90
N LEU A 150 -0.08 19.37 -20.87
CA LEU A 150 0.87 18.57 -20.13
C LEU A 150 0.14 17.55 -19.25
N ALA A 151 -1.03 17.90 -18.72
CA ALA A 151 -1.85 16.97 -17.93
C ALA A 151 -2.38 15.79 -18.77
N GLU A 152 -2.79 16.05 -20.00
CA GLU A 152 -3.20 15.00 -20.96
C GLU A 152 -2.00 14.14 -21.38
N GLN A 153 -0.87 14.77 -21.67
CA GLN A 153 0.38 14.07 -22.01
C GLN A 153 0.80 13.11 -20.87
N TYR A 154 0.75 13.55 -19.62
CA TYR A 154 1.09 12.75 -18.45
C TYR A 154 0.25 11.46 -18.36
N VAL A 155 -1.06 11.59 -18.55
CA VAL A 155 -1.96 10.41 -18.51
C VAL A 155 -1.68 9.48 -19.69
N HIS A 156 -1.50 10.04 -20.89
CA HIS A 156 -1.15 9.28 -22.08
C HIS A 156 0.16 8.51 -21.90
N ASP A 157 1.18 9.13 -21.34
CA ASP A 157 2.51 8.51 -21.13
C ASP A 157 2.45 7.37 -20.10
N LEU A 158 1.62 7.50 -19.07
CA LEU A 158 1.35 6.39 -18.13
C LEU A 158 0.59 5.23 -18.80
N GLU A 159 -0.40 5.52 -19.64
CA GLU A 159 -1.21 4.50 -20.31
C GLU A 159 -0.45 3.79 -21.43
N SER A 160 0.44 4.51 -22.10
CA SER A 160 1.32 3.97 -23.14
C SER A 160 2.61 3.34 -22.61
N HIS A 161 2.78 3.30 -21.28
CA HIS A 161 3.95 2.76 -20.58
C HIS A 161 5.29 3.48 -20.92
N ILE A 162 5.23 4.76 -21.32
CA ILE A 162 6.40 5.63 -21.46
C ILE A 162 6.88 6.07 -20.08
N LEU A 163 5.93 6.35 -19.17
CA LEU A 163 6.19 6.63 -17.76
C LEU A 163 5.74 5.46 -16.89
N TYR A 164 6.52 5.20 -15.85
CA TYR A 164 6.15 4.27 -14.78
C TYR A 164 6.07 5.03 -13.45
N LYS A 165 4.94 4.90 -12.76
CA LYS A 165 4.76 5.39 -11.39
C LYS A 165 4.75 4.21 -10.44
N HIS A 166 5.73 4.18 -9.54
CA HIS A 166 5.83 3.14 -8.51
C HIS A 166 4.67 3.23 -7.51
N ASP A 167 4.14 2.08 -7.09
CA ASP A 167 3.05 1.95 -6.12
C ASP A 167 1.79 2.79 -6.41
N GLU A 168 1.49 3.01 -7.69
CA GLU A 168 0.31 3.77 -8.12
C GLU A 168 -1.01 3.17 -7.60
N SER A 169 -1.02 1.88 -7.27
CA SER A 169 -2.17 1.16 -6.69
C SER A 169 -2.43 1.47 -5.21
N GLY A 170 -1.54 2.20 -4.56
CA GLY A 170 -1.70 2.61 -3.16
C GLY A 170 -2.85 3.57 -2.95
N THR A 171 -3.32 3.69 -1.71
CA THR A 171 -4.39 4.61 -1.34
C THR A 171 -4.00 6.06 -1.68
N PRO A 172 -4.83 6.82 -2.40
CA PRO A 172 -4.56 8.21 -2.72
C PRO A 172 -4.29 9.06 -1.47
N GLY A 173 -3.26 9.92 -1.54
CA GLY A 173 -2.88 10.79 -0.42
C GLY A 173 -2.12 10.10 0.71
N TYR A 174 -1.84 8.80 0.60
CA TYR A 174 -1.06 8.07 1.59
C TYR A 174 0.43 8.43 1.46
N PRO A 175 1.10 8.92 2.52
CA PRO A 175 2.51 9.30 2.43
C PRO A 175 3.38 8.07 2.16
N TYR A 176 4.49 8.26 1.40
CA TYR A 176 5.29 7.13 0.96
C TYR A 176 6.30 6.67 2.00
N CYS A 177 7.34 7.45 2.25
CA CYS A 177 8.40 7.12 3.21
C CYS A 177 8.57 8.23 4.23
N VAL A 178 9.17 7.89 5.38
CA VAL A 178 9.47 8.84 6.44
C VAL A 178 10.81 8.53 7.08
N ALA A 179 11.57 9.58 7.42
CA ALA A 179 12.66 9.53 8.38
C ALA A 179 12.21 10.29 9.62
N ILE A 180 12.33 9.68 10.79
CA ILE A 180 11.89 10.25 12.06
C ILE A 180 13.09 10.48 12.99
N THR A 181 13.09 11.64 13.66
CA THR A 181 13.96 11.84 14.80
C THR A 181 13.33 11.22 16.04
N MET A 182 14.15 10.59 16.87
CA MET A 182 13.68 9.89 18.05
C MET A 182 13.67 10.76 19.33
N TYR A 183 14.17 11.99 19.25
CA TYR A 183 14.26 12.85 20.45
C TYR A 183 12.91 13.10 21.14
N PRO A 184 11.82 13.45 20.44
CA PRO A 184 10.51 13.61 21.07
C PRO A 184 10.02 12.36 21.77
N PHE A 185 10.33 11.19 21.22
CA PHE A 185 9.99 9.90 21.82
C PHE A 185 10.71 9.66 23.16
N LEU A 186 11.96 10.08 23.28
CA LEU A 186 12.70 9.99 24.54
C LEU A 186 12.13 10.92 25.62
N VAL A 187 11.53 12.04 25.24
CA VAL A 187 11.01 13.03 26.18
C VAL A 187 9.59 12.71 26.63
N SER A 188 8.73 12.34 25.69
CA SER A 188 7.28 12.21 25.92
C SER A 188 6.68 10.83 25.67
N GLY A 189 7.46 9.87 25.18
CA GLY A 189 6.94 8.55 24.80
C GLY A 189 6.09 8.61 23.53
N LEU A 190 5.12 7.68 23.40
CA LEU A 190 4.29 7.53 22.19
C LEU A 190 2.98 8.34 22.20
N ARG A 191 2.84 9.36 23.01
CA ARG A 191 1.57 10.08 23.21
C ARG A 191 0.97 10.66 21.93
N GLU A 192 1.80 11.15 21.04
CA GLU A 192 1.35 11.82 19.81
C GLU A 192 0.91 10.85 18.69
N LEU A 193 1.21 9.56 18.84
CA LEU A 193 0.86 8.53 17.86
C LEU A 193 -0.41 7.74 18.21
N GLY A 194 -1.22 8.27 19.13
CA GLY A 194 -2.46 7.63 19.57
C GLY A 194 -2.26 6.53 20.62
N GLY A 195 -1.02 6.23 21.00
CA GLY A 195 -0.68 5.35 22.11
C GLY A 195 -0.52 6.14 23.42
N VAL A 196 -0.61 5.45 24.54
CA VAL A 196 -0.27 6.00 25.86
C VAL A 196 0.89 5.21 26.42
N SER A 197 2.10 5.66 26.13
CA SER A 197 3.30 5.18 26.81
C SER A 197 4.10 6.35 27.37
N ILE A 198 4.86 6.05 28.43
CA ILE A 198 5.82 7.00 29.00
C ILE A 198 7.15 6.87 28.26
N ALA A 199 8.02 7.87 28.41
CA ALA A 199 9.38 7.78 27.88
C ALA A 199 10.12 6.55 28.42
N PRO A 200 10.92 5.85 27.58
CA PRO A 200 11.69 4.70 28.03
C PRO A 200 12.73 5.09 29.08
N THR A 201 12.92 4.25 30.10
CA THR A 201 13.82 4.52 31.23
C THR A 201 15.09 3.68 31.21
N ASP A 202 15.08 2.56 30.52
CA ASP A 202 16.15 1.57 30.45
C ASP A 202 16.22 0.91 29.05
N LEU A 203 17.28 0.16 28.80
CA LEU A 203 17.53 -0.51 27.50
C LEU A 203 16.35 -1.39 27.05
N LYS A 204 15.78 -2.16 27.96
CA LYS A 204 14.71 -3.10 27.63
C LYS A 204 13.42 -2.36 27.29
N SER A 205 13.04 -1.36 28.07
CA SER A 205 11.87 -0.53 27.79
C SER A 205 12.06 0.27 26.50
N PHE A 206 13.26 0.77 26.23
CA PHE A 206 13.59 1.41 24.96
C PHE A 206 13.35 0.49 23.77
N CYS A 207 13.90 -0.72 23.77
CA CYS A 207 13.72 -1.66 22.66
C CYS A 207 12.24 -2.03 22.44
N GLY A 208 11.47 -2.23 23.52
CA GLY A 208 10.04 -2.52 23.44
C GLY A 208 9.22 -1.36 22.87
N GLU A 209 9.42 -0.16 23.40
CA GLU A 209 8.72 1.04 22.95
C GLU A 209 9.16 1.48 21.55
N PHE A 210 10.43 1.27 21.19
CA PHE A 210 10.91 1.50 19.83
C PHE A 210 10.21 0.63 18.80
N ILE A 211 9.95 -0.64 19.10
CA ILE A 211 9.18 -1.52 18.24
C ILE A 211 7.77 -0.94 18.03
N ASN A 212 7.11 -0.49 19.10
CA ASN A 212 5.79 0.13 19.02
C ASN A 212 5.81 1.43 18.19
N LEU A 213 6.84 2.26 18.36
CA LEU A 213 7.05 3.48 17.57
C LEU A 213 7.11 3.17 16.09
N VAL A 214 7.99 2.26 15.68
CA VAL A 214 8.18 1.92 14.26
C VAL A 214 6.91 1.30 13.67
N TYR A 215 6.23 0.41 14.38
CA TYR A 215 4.96 -0.16 13.92
C TYR A 215 3.86 0.89 13.78
N SER A 216 3.73 1.80 14.74
CA SER A 216 2.73 2.87 14.70
C SER A 216 2.96 3.82 13.53
N VAL A 217 4.20 4.23 13.31
CA VAL A 217 4.57 5.08 12.17
C VAL A 217 4.40 4.31 10.86
N SER A 218 4.89 3.07 10.77
CA SER A 218 4.80 2.28 9.54
C SER A 218 3.38 1.99 9.09
N SER A 219 2.40 2.04 10.00
CA SER A 219 0.99 1.89 9.66
C SER A 219 0.42 3.07 8.87
N GLN A 220 1.09 4.20 8.89
CA GLN A 220 0.66 5.46 8.27
C GLN A 220 1.46 5.79 7.00
N PHE A 221 2.41 4.94 6.60
CA PHE A 221 3.27 5.15 5.45
C PHE A 221 3.30 3.90 4.55
N MET A 222 3.32 4.10 3.25
CA MET A 222 3.35 2.99 2.28
C MET A 222 4.72 2.35 2.15
N GLY A 223 5.78 3.14 2.28
CA GLY A 223 7.17 2.74 2.08
C GLY A 223 7.93 2.54 3.39
N ALA A 224 9.18 2.98 3.38
CA ALA A 224 10.11 2.77 4.47
C ALA A 224 9.91 3.75 5.64
N VAL A 225 10.26 3.28 6.84
CA VAL A 225 10.45 4.09 8.04
C VAL A 225 11.93 4.07 8.38
N ALA A 226 12.58 5.22 8.31
CA ALA A 226 13.97 5.37 8.68
C ALA A 226 14.09 5.96 10.08
N THR A 227 14.93 5.34 10.90
CA THR A 227 15.35 5.83 12.21
C THR A 227 16.89 5.86 12.23
N PRO A 228 17.51 6.82 11.55
CA PRO A 228 18.96 6.84 11.38
C PRO A 228 19.71 6.89 12.71
N GLU A 229 19.11 7.47 13.73
CA GLU A 229 19.70 7.66 15.05
C GLU A 229 19.60 6.41 15.96
N PHE A 230 18.97 5.31 15.51
CA PHE A 230 18.63 4.18 16.38
C PHE A 230 19.82 3.64 17.19
N LEU A 231 20.96 3.40 16.54
CA LEU A 231 22.14 2.85 17.23
C LEU A 231 22.70 3.82 18.26
N MET A 232 22.64 5.14 18.01
CA MET A 232 23.05 6.17 18.96
C MET A 232 22.17 6.15 20.24
N TYR A 233 20.86 5.96 20.07
CA TYR A 233 19.95 5.83 21.22
C TYR A 233 20.08 4.47 21.92
N LEU A 234 20.35 3.41 21.18
CA LEU A 234 20.64 2.10 21.76
C LEU A 234 21.89 2.17 22.65
N ASP A 235 22.96 2.79 22.17
CA ASP A 235 24.18 3.07 22.94
C ASP A 235 23.90 3.90 24.20
N TYR A 236 23.09 4.94 24.08
CA TYR A 236 22.70 5.76 25.23
C TYR A 236 22.07 4.93 26.36
N PHE A 237 21.12 4.03 26.03
CA PHE A 237 20.48 3.19 27.04
C PHE A 237 21.40 2.09 27.57
N ILE A 238 22.30 1.56 26.75
CA ILE A 238 23.34 0.62 27.24
C ILE A 238 24.25 1.31 28.25
N ARG A 239 24.74 2.51 27.94
CA ARG A 239 25.57 3.30 28.85
C ARG A 239 24.83 3.70 30.13
N LYS A 240 23.55 4.05 30.00
CA LYS A 240 22.72 4.40 31.15
C LYS A 240 22.53 3.23 32.13
N ASP A 241 22.34 2.01 31.64
CA ASP A 241 22.08 0.84 32.45
C ASP A 241 23.39 0.18 32.98
N TYR A 242 24.45 0.21 32.18
CA TYR A 242 25.68 -0.57 32.45
C TYR A 242 26.93 0.28 32.59
N GLY A 243 26.85 1.58 32.44
CA GLY A 243 27.96 2.50 32.53
C GLY A 243 28.70 2.76 31.22
N ASP A 244 29.43 3.87 31.19
CA ASP A 244 30.16 4.33 30.02
C ASP A 244 31.30 3.41 29.58
N ASP A 245 31.76 2.56 30.46
CA ASP A 245 32.85 1.58 30.31
C ASP A 245 32.34 0.18 29.94
N TYR A 246 31.10 0.02 29.56
CA TYR A 246 30.47 -1.26 29.27
C TYR A 246 31.24 -2.13 28.25
N LEU A 247 31.97 -1.52 27.31
CA LEU A 247 32.81 -2.25 26.35
C LEU A 247 33.91 -3.08 27.01
N ASN A 248 34.43 -2.64 28.16
CA ASN A 248 35.43 -3.35 28.90
C ASN A 248 34.85 -4.48 29.79
N ARG A 249 33.51 -4.58 29.83
CA ARG A 249 32.77 -5.45 30.74
C ARG A 249 31.83 -6.42 30.02
N LEU A 250 32.02 -6.61 28.72
CA LEU A 250 31.13 -7.43 27.88
C LEU A 250 30.97 -8.87 28.33
N ASP A 251 32.03 -9.43 28.96
CA ASP A 251 32.04 -10.80 29.51
C ASP A 251 31.55 -10.87 30.97
N GLU A 252 31.25 -9.73 31.58
CA GLU A 252 30.72 -9.70 32.95
C GLU A 252 29.35 -10.37 33.01
N ILE A 253 29.16 -11.19 34.05
CA ILE A 253 27.87 -11.84 34.29
C ILE A 253 26.92 -10.86 34.98
N VAL A 254 25.85 -10.55 34.32
CA VAL A 254 24.78 -9.68 34.84
C VAL A 254 23.46 -10.46 34.99
N GLU A 255 22.67 -10.07 35.97
CA GLU A 255 21.34 -10.63 36.14
C GLU A 255 20.35 -9.99 35.14
N ASN A 256 19.75 -10.82 34.31
CA ASN A 256 18.69 -10.39 33.39
C ASN A 256 17.51 -11.36 33.44
N ASN A 257 16.35 -10.90 33.90
CA ASN A 257 15.12 -11.70 34.03
C ASN A 257 15.34 -13.00 34.82
N ARG A 258 16.00 -12.94 35.98
CA ARG A 258 16.34 -14.10 36.85
C ARG A 258 17.31 -15.12 36.21
N LYS A 259 17.98 -14.74 35.13
CA LYS A 259 19.02 -15.55 34.46
C LYS A 259 20.32 -14.78 34.47
N GLN A 260 21.39 -15.50 34.76
CA GLN A 260 22.75 -14.97 34.63
C GLN A 260 23.20 -15.09 33.17
N ARG A 261 23.64 -13.98 32.59
CA ARG A 261 24.14 -13.89 31.21
C ARG A 261 25.29 -12.91 31.14
N THR A 262 26.15 -13.06 30.15
CA THR A 262 27.13 -12.02 29.85
C THR A 262 26.44 -10.73 29.39
N LEU A 263 27.04 -9.59 29.67
CA LEU A 263 26.51 -8.29 29.24
C LEU A 263 26.35 -8.24 27.71
N LEU A 264 27.36 -8.76 26.97
CA LEU A 264 27.26 -8.92 25.53
C LEU A 264 25.98 -9.65 25.12
N LYS A 265 25.67 -10.77 25.80
CA LYS A 265 24.44 -11.54 25.44
C LYS A 265 23.16 -10.83 25.81
N VAL A 266 23.17 -9.94 26.79
CA VAL A 266 22.02 -9.09 27.12
C VAL A 266 21.78 -8.05 26.03
N ILE A 267 22.83 -7.36 25.59
CA ILE A 267 22.79 -6.38 24.50
C ILE A 267 22.31 -7.05 23.21
N ASP A 268 22.93 -8.17 22.83
CA ASP A 268 22.60 -8.97 21.66
C ASP A 268 21.12 -9.39 21.66
N ASN A 269 20.60 -9.87 22.80
CA ASN A 269 19.19 -10.27 22.90
C ASN A 269 18.23 -9.09 22.74
N CYS A 270 18.56 -7.91 23.25
CA CYS A 270 17.73 -6.71 23.09
C CYS A 270 17.70 -6.29 21.62
N PHE A 271 18.84 -6.23 20.95
CA PHE A 271 18.92 -5.91 19.53
C PHE A 271 18.22 -6.98 18.67
N GLN A 272 18.45 -8.26 18.95
CA GLN A 272 17.80 -9.38 18.28
C GLN A 272 16.27 -9.30 18.39
N GLN A 273 15.74 -8.90 19.55
CA GLN A 273 14.29 -8.71 19.73
C GLN A 273 13.75 -7.65 18.77
N VAL A 274 14.45 -6.52 18.61
CA VAL A 274 14.07 -5.47 17.65
C VAL A 274 14.08 -6.03 16.23
N VAL A 275 15.17 -6.64 15.80
CA VAL A 275 15.30 -7.20 14.44
C VAL A 275 14.24 -8.27 14.15
N HIS A 276 13.99 -9.18 15.10
CA HIS A 276 12.96 -10.20 14.95
C HIS A 276 11.58 -9.58 14.80
N SER A 277 11.27 -8.55 15.60
CA SER A 277 9.98 -7.85 15.50
C SER A 277 9.84 -7.17 14.15
N MET A 278 10.87 -6.47 13.65
CA MET A 278 10.83 -5.81 12.34
C MET A 278 10.66 -6.81 11.18
N ASN A 279 11.13 -8.05 11.33
CA ASN A 279 10.98 -9.11 10.34
C ASN A 279 9.61 -9.81 10.39
N MET A 280 8.75 -9.49 11.37
CA MET A 280 7.40 -10.06 11.42
C MET A 280 6.46 -9.30 10.51
N PRO A 281 5.68 -10.01 9.64
CA PRO A 281 4.66 -9.35 8.83
C PRO A 281 3.62 -8.65 9.69
N ALA A 282 3.37 -7.37 9.40
CA ALA A 282 2.41 -6.56 10.11
C ALA A 282 1.07 -6.49 9.35
N GLY A 283 -0.04 -6.77 10.03
CA GLY A 283 -1.37 -6.76 9.43
C GLY A 283 -1.77 -5.39 8.86
N ASN A 284 -1.37 -4.32 9.52
CA ASN A 284 -1.61 -2.94 9.10
C ASN A 284 -0.80 -2.51 7.86
N ARG A 285 0.15 -3.32 7.42
CA ARG A 285 0.95 -3.11 6.21
C ARG A 285 0.69 -4.15 5.11
N GLY A 286 -0.50 -4.70 5.03
CA GLY A 286 -0.79 -5.72 4.03
C GLY A 286 -0.04 -7.04 4.25
N TYR A 287 0.32 -7.36 5.47
CA TYR A 287 1.15 -8.52 5.83
C TYR A 287 2.56 -8.48 5.23
N GLN A 288 3.07 -7.29 4.98
CA GLN A 288 4.48 -7.07 4.67
C GLN A 288 5.27 -6.84 5.97
N THR A 289 6.55 -7.16 5.93
CA THR A 289 7.49 -6.73 6.98
C THR A 289 7.66 -5.20 6.92
N VAL A 290 8.05 -4.61 8.03
CA VAL A 290 8.39 -3.19 8.08
C VAL A 290 9.68 -2.96 7.26
N PHE A 291 9.66 -2.02 6.33
CA PHE A 291 10.88 -1.56 5.65
C PHE A 291 11.60 -0.56 6.57
N TRP A 292 12.38 -1.10 7.48
CA TRP A 292 13.10 -0.31 8.46
C TRP A 292 14.52 -0.03 8.01
N ASN A 293 14.94 1.26 8.10
CA ASN A 293 16.30 1.69 7.81
C ASN A 293 16.93 2.28 9.06
N ILE A 294 18.18 1.93 9.30
CA ILE A 294 19.06 2.51 10.33
C ILE A 294 20.23 3.23 9.66
N GLY A 295 20.82 4.19 10.37
CA GLY A 295 22.01 4.90 9.90
C GLY A 295 23.30 4.24 10.39
N TYR A 296 24.29 4.21 9.50
CA TYR A 296 25.68 3.95 9.82
C TYR A 296 26.46 5.23 9.50
N PHE A 297 27.31 5.65 10.41
CA PHE A 297 28.03 6.92 10.30
C PHE A 297 29.55 6.67 10.30
N ASP A 298 30.28 7.46 9.56
CA ASP A 298 31.71 7.64 9.81
C ASP A 298 31.94 8.71 10.89
N LYS A 299 33.14 8.76 11.44
CA LYS A 299 33.48 9.68 12.52
C LYS A 299 33.29 11.14 12.13
N PRO A 300 33.76 11.63 10.96
CA PRO A 300 33.55 13.02 10.53
C PRO A 300 32.06 13.41 10.45
N TYR A 301 31.22 12.53 9.89
CA TYR A 301 29.78 12.76 9.80
C TYR A 301 29.14 12.80 11.20
N PHE A 302 29.49 11.83 12.07
CA PHE A 302 29.01 11.79 13.43
C PHE A 302 29.37 13.07 14.20
N GLU A 303 30.62 13.52 14.16
CA GLU A 303 31.07 14.74 14.82
C GLU A 303 30.36 15.98 14.26
N GLY A 304 30.16 16.07 12.95
CA GLY A 304 29.50 17.19 12.31
C GLY A 304 28.00 17.31 12.60
N VAL A 305 27.31 16.17 12.77
CA VAL A 305 25.85 16.14 12.99
C VAL A 305 25.50 16.07 14.47
N PHE A 306 26.23 15.26 15.25
CA PHE A 306 25.89 14.94 16.64
C PHE A 306 26.87 15.49 17.67
N GLY A 307 27.92 16.22 17.28
CA GLY A 307 28.91 16.75 18.21
C GLY A 307 28.31 17.65 19.31
N ASP A 308 27.34 18.47 18.95
CA ASP A 308 26.63 19.35 19.89
C ASP A 308 25.34 18.74 20.44
N PHE A 309 24.98 17.53 20.02
CA PHE A 309 23.76 16.87 20.49
C PHE A 309 23.85 16.49 21.98
N ARG A 310 22.74 16.63 22.69
CA ARG A 310 22.62 16.20 24.08
C ARG A 310 21.33 15.41 24.26
N PHE A 311 21.43 14.28 24.94
CA PHE A 311 20.28 13.52 25.40
C PHE A 311 19.49 14.29 26.46
N PRO A 312 18.25 13.88 26.80
CA PRO A 312 17.43 14.58 27.78
C PRO A 312 18.08 14.75 29.17
N ASP A 313 19.02 13.90 29.54
CA ASP A 313 19.79 13.95 30.78
C ASP A 313 21.06 14.82 30.68
N GLY A 314 21.30 15.46 29.53
CA GLY A 314 22.46 16.31 29.27
C GLY A 314 23.71 15.56 28.81
N THR A 315 23.71 14.22 28.76
CA THR A 315 24.86 13.44 28.28
C THR A 315 25.00 13.55 26.76
N ALA A 316 26.24 13.37 26.28
CA ALA A 316 26.56 13.36 24.85
C ALA A 316 26.67 11.95 24.28
N PRO A 317 26.38 11.76 22.98
CA PRO A 317 26.72 10.51 22.31
C PRO A 317 28.25 10.33 22.27
N LYS A 318 28.71 9.07 22.23
CA LYS A 318 30.14 8.70 22.19
C LYS A 318 30.44 7.94 20.91
N TRP A 319 31.48 8.38 20.21
CA TRP A 319 31.88 7.73 18.96
C TRP A 319 32.35 6.28 19.20
N GLU A 320 33.20 6.07 20.17
CA GLU A 320 33.87 4.78 20.45
C GLU A 320 32.85 3.66 20.70
N THR A 321 31.80 3.95 21.43
CA THR A 321 30.75 2.98 21.73
C THR A 321 29.79 2.79 20.58
N LEU A 322 29.47 3.86 19.85
CA LEU A 322 28.65 3.80 18.64
C LEU A 322 29.36 3.03 17.52
N ASP A 323 30.64 3.29 17.28
CA ASP A 323 31.43 2.60 16.25
C ASP A 323 31.50 1.09 16.50
N TRP A 324 31.59 0.69 17.75
CA TRP A 324 31.52 -0.73 18.12
C TRP A 324 30.14 -1.36 17.82
N LEU A 325 29.06 -0.62 18.04
CA LEU A 325 27.71 -1.11 17.77
C LEU A 325 27.42 -1.25 16.27
N GLN A 326 28.00 -0.39 15.44
CA GLN A 326 27.91 -0.42 13.98
C GLN A 326 28.63 -1.64 13.39
#